data_0b5b4012427cef06bbe54e671abcad19
#
_entry.id   0b5b4012427cef06bbe54e671abcad19
#
_cell.length_a   1.000
_cell.length_b   1.000
_cell.length_c   1.000
_cell.angle_alpha   90.00
_cell.angle_beta   90.00
_cell.angle_gamma   90.00
#
_symmetry.space_group_name_H-M   'P 1'
#
loop_
_entity.id
_entity.type
_entity.pdbx_description
1 polymer ?
#
loop_
_entity_poly.entity_id
_entity_poly.type
_entity_poly.pdbx_seq_one_letter_code
_entity_poly.pdbx_strand_id
1 'polypeptide(L)'
;YIHALIAEGEHQQQDFKFEISDARKIAKTLSAFSNTDGGRLLIGVKDNGKIAGVRSDEEQYMIEAAARLYCRPEVSYSMQTYQVEGRSVLLVQIDESDRKPVYAKDEAGKYLAYLRIKDENILATPVHLRIWQQSESPKGELMEYTEREQLLLDLLEQNDRLSLNRYCRLAHLSRRCLLYTSPSPRD
;
A
#
# COMPACT_ATOMS: atom_id res chain seq x y z
N TYR A 1 -6.66 0.13 -25.07
CA TYR A 1 -6.08 0.61 -23.81
C TYR A 1 -6.47 -0.30 -22.64
N ILE A 2 -7.78 -0.45 -22.30
CA ILE A 2 -8.22 -1.28 -21.16
C ILE A 2 -7.77 -2.75 -21.31
N HIS A 3 -7.86 -3.34 -22.49
CA HIS A 3 -7.36 -4.70 -22.72
C HIS A 3 -5.85 -4.84 -22.45
N ALA A 4 -5.04 -3.82 -22.75
CA ALA A 4 -3.63 -3.84 -22.43
C ALA A 4 -3.40 -3.84 -20.90
N LEU A 5 -4.16 -3.02 -20.16
CA LEU A 5 -4.09 -3.02 -18.69
C LEU A 5 -4.52 -4.36 -18.10
N ILE A 6 -5.60 -4.97 -18.62
CA ILE A 6 -6.04 -6.29 -18.16
C ILE A 6 -4.99 -7.37 -18.43
N ALA A 7 -4.28 -7.29 -19.56
CA ALA A 7 -3.24 -8.24 -19.91
C ALA A 7 -2.01 -8.16 -18.99
N GLU A 8 -1.75 -7.02 -18.34
CA GLU A 8 -0.71 -6.87 -17.31
C GLU A 8 -1.03 -7.67 -16.04
N GLY A 9 -2.32 -7.94 -15.77
CA GLY A 9 -2.78 -8.60 -14.54
C GLY A 9 -2.73 -7.71 -13.31
N GLU A 10 -3.03 -8.29 -12.15
CA GLU A 10 -2.88 -7.60 -10.86
C GLU A 10 -1.42 -7.59 -10.43
N HIS A 11 -0.96 -6.45 -9.92
CA HIS A 11 0.42 -6.26 -9.46
C HIS A 11 0.51 -5.06 -8.48
N GLN A 12 1.73 -4.63 -8.16
CA GLN A 12 2.03 -3.55 -7.21
C GLN A 12 1.18 -2.29 -7.44
N GLN A 13 0.97 -1.89 -8.70
CA GLN A 13 0.27 -0.66 -9.07
C GLN A 13 -1.03 -0.93 -9.83
N GLN A 14 -1.58 -2.14 -9.77
CA GLN A 14 -2.84 -2.46 -10.42
C GLN A 14 -3.64 -3.51 -9.65
N ASP A 15 -4.95 -3.26 -9.54
CA ASP A 15 -5.90 -4.17 -8.87
C ASP A 15 -7.21 -4.23 -9.65
N PHE A 16 -7.88 -5.38 -9.65
CA PHE A 16 -9.18 -5.58 -10.30
C PHE A 16 -10.28 -5.72 -9.26
N LYS A 17 -11.45 -5.18 -9.55
CA LYS A 17 -12.65 -5.38 -8.74
C LYS A 17 -13.84 -5.65 -9.65
N PHE A 18 -14.46 -6.80 -9.44
CA PHE A 18 -15.67 -7.17 -10.16
C PHE A 18 -16.80 -6.15 -9.92
N GLU A 19 -17.01 -5.80 -8.64
CA GLU A 19 -17.99 -4.83 -8.16
C GLU A 19 -17.53 -4.24 -6.83
N ILE A 20 -18.10 -3.12 -6.42
CA ILE A 20 -17.86 -2.51 -5.12
C ILE A 20 -19.12 -2.68 -4.26
N SER A 21 -19.03 -3.48 -3.21
CA SER A 21 -20.12 -3.69 -2.26
C SER A 21 -19.94 -2.93 -0.93
N ASP A 22 -18.73 -2.44 -0.64
CA ASP A 22 -18.40 -1.73 0.60
C ASP A 22 -17.26 -0.73 0.36
N ALA A 23 -17.58 0.57 0.56
CA ALA A 23 -16.63 1.66 0.43
C ALA A 23 -15.43 1.54 1.39
N ARG A 24 -15.60 0.93 2.58
CA ARG A 24 -14.50 0.72 3.55
C ARG A 24 -13.47 -0.29 3.04
N LYS A 25 -13.91 -1.32 2.31
CA LYS A 25 -12.98 -2.27 1.68
C LYS A 25 -12.15 -1.59 0.60
N ILE A 26 -12.77 -0.71 -0.18
CA ILE A 26 -12.06 0.08 -1.18
C ILE A 26 -11.11 1.08 -0.51
N ALA A 27 -11.51 1.72 0.60
CA ALA A 27 -10.64 2.63 1.34
C ALA A 27 -9.29 1.97 1.74
N LYS A 28 -9.30 0.66 2.07
CA LYS A 28 -8.04 -0.09 2.32
C LYS A 28 -7.14 -0.11 1.08
N THR A 29 -7.71 -0.35 -0.10
CA THR A 29 -6.96 -0.36 -1.36
C THR A 29 -6.45 1.04 -1.70
N LEU A 30 -7.29 2.08 -1.52
CA LEU A 30 -6.87 3.47 -1.73
C LEU A 30 -5.72 3.85 -0.79
N SER A 31 -5.84 3.51 0.51
CA SER A 31 -4.77 3.72 1.49
C SER A 31 -3.48 3.00 1.07
N ALA A 32 -3.58 1.74 0.65
CA ALA A 32 -2.43 0.94 0.25
C ALA A 32 -1.70 1.54 -0.96
N PHE A 33 -2.42 1.94 -2.00
CA PHE A 33 -1.83 2.60 -3.17
C PHE A 33 -1.22 3.95 -2.81
N SER A 34 -1.95 4.81 -2.07
CA SER A 34 -1.45 6.13 -1.68
C SER A 34 -0.21 6.08 -0.79
N ASN A 35 -0.06 5.05 0.03
CA ASN A 35 1.10 4.87 0.90
C ASN A 35 2.30 4.22 0.20
N THR A 36 2.12 3.69 -1.02
CA THR A 36 3.19 3.06 -1.81
C THR A 36 3.51 3.89 -3.05
N ASP A 37 3.34 3.32 -4.22
CA ASP A 37 3.77 3.89 -5.51
C ASP A 37 2.58 4.43 -6.32
N GLY A 38 1.45 4.72 -5.67
CA GLY A 38 0.20 4.94 -6.36
C GLY A 38 -0.31 3.68 -7.07
N GLY A 39 -1.29 3.84 -7.95
CA GLY A 39 -1.78 2.70 -8.73
C GLY A 39 -3.11 2.94 -9.40
N ARG A 40 -3.65 1.89 -10.00
CA ARG A 40 -4.93 1.88 -10.74
C ARG A 40 -5.83 0.76 -10.27
N LEU A 41 -7.10 1.10 -10.18
CA LEU A 41 -8.16 0.16 -9.86
C LEU A 41 -9.10 0.05 -11.06
N LEU A 42 -9.25 -1.15 -11.63
CA LEU A 42 -10.19 -1.44 -12.71
C LEU A 42 -11.43 -2.08 -12.10
N ILE A 43 -12.56 -1.36 -12.16
CA ILE A 43 -13.83 -1.83 -11.63
C ILE A 43 -14.71 -2.30 -12.80
N GLY A 44 -15.37 -3.43 -12.62
CA GLY A 44 -16.08 -4.16 -13.66
C GLY A 44 -15.20 -5.23 -14.34
N VAL A 45 -14.05 -5.54 -13.75
CA VAL A 45 -13.13 -6.59 -14.21
C VAL A 45 -12.98 -7.65 -13.11
N LYS A 46 -13.06 -8.91 -13.48
CA LYS A 46 -12.82 -10.04 -12.56
C LYS A 46 -11.33 -10.34 -12.45
N ASP A 47 -10.90 -11.01 -11.38
CA ASP A 47 -9.51 -11.39 -11.13
C ASP A 47 -8.88 -12.21 -12.29
N ASN A 48 -9.69 -12.92 -13.06
CA ASN A 48 -9.25 -13.64 -14.25
C ASN A 48 -9.19 -12.77 -15.53
N GLY A 49 -9.33 -11.46 -15.40
CA GLY A 49 -9.30 -10.50 -16.50
C GLY A 49 -10.60 -10.40 -17.32
N LYS A 50 -11.64 -11.19 -16.98
CA LYS A 50 -12.90 -11.13 -17.74
C LYS A 50 -13.68 -9.85 -17.42
N ILE A 51 -14.05 -9.10 -18.46
CA ILE A 51 -14.85 -7.89 -18.33
C ILE A 51 -16.29 -8.29 -17.98
N ALA A 52 -16.74 -7.83 -16.82
CA ALA A 52 -18.12 -7.98 -16.35
C ALA A 52 -18.94 -6.69 -16.54
N GLY A 53 -18.28 -5.55 -16.46
CA GLY A 53 -18.86 -4.23 -16.54
C GLY A 53 -19.42 -3.74 -15.21
N VAL A 54 -19.45 -2.41 -15.08
CA VAL A 54 -20.07 -1.68 -13.96
C VAL A 54 -21.56 -1.59 -14.23
N ARG A 55 -22.39 -1.77 -13.20
CA ARG A 55 -23.85 -1.86 -13.36
C ARG A 55 -24.57 -0.53 -13.18
N SER A 56 -23.99 0.36 -12.38
CA SER A 56 -24.60 1.64 -12.01
C SER A 56 -23.54 2.70 -11.68
N ASP A 57 -23.99 3.91 -11.42
CA ASP A 57 -23.12 4.99 -10.94
C ASP A 57 -22.80 4.85 -9.44
N GLU A 58 -23.34 3.84 -8.75
CA GLU A 58 -23.12 3.59 -7.33
C GLU A 58 -21.65 3.30 -7.03
N GLU A 59 -20.95 2.60 -7.92
CA GLU A 59 -19.53 2.33 -7.77
C GLU A 59 -18.70 3.63 -7.73
N GLN A 60 -19.09 4.65 -8.51
CA GLN A 60 -18.44 5.96 -8.47
C GLN A 60 -18.63 6.65 -7.12
N TYR A 61 -19.87 6.64 -6.59
CA TYR A 61 -20.15 7.18 -5.25
C TYR A 61 -19.42 6.42 -4.16
N MET A 62 -19.27 5.10 -4.30
CA MET A 62 -18.52 4.28 -3.35
C MET A 62 -17.02 4.64 -3.33
N ILE A 63 -16.42 4.94 -4.48
CA ILE A 63 -15.03 5.43 -4.57
C ILE A 63 -14.91 6.80 -3.91
N GLU A 64 -15.81 7.73 -4.20
CA GLU A 64 -15.81 9.05 -3.58
C GLU A 64 -15.95 8.95 -2.05
N ALA A 65 -16.89 8.14 -1.57
CA ALA A 65 -17.06 7.89 -0.14
C ALA A 65 -15.81 7.26 0.49
N ALA A 66 -15.18 6.29 -0.20
CA ALA A 66 -13.95 5.66 0.26
C ALA A 66 -12.82 6.68 0.44
N ALA A 67 -12.61 7.53 -0.56
CA ALA A 67 -11.54 8.53 -0.56
C ALA A 67 -11.75 9.63 0.49
N ARG A 68 -12.99 10.14 0.63
CA ARG A 68 -13.28 11.31 1.47
C ARG A 68 -13.72 10.99 2.88
N LEU A 69 -14.57 9.95 3.04
CA LEU A 69 -15.19 9.64 4.34
C LEU A 69 -14.43 8.56 5.12
N TYR A 70 -13.76 7.66 4.39
CA TYR A 70 -13.11 6.51 5.01
C TYR A 70 -11.59 6.54 4.94
N CYS A 71 -10.98 7.49 4.21
CA CYS A 71 -9.53 7.74 4.25
C CYS A 71 -9.19 9.03 5.01
N ARG A 72 -8.01 9.03 5.65
CA ARG A 72 -7.42 10.22 6.31
C ARG A 72 -5.90 10.21 6.15
N PRO A 73 -5.29 11.26 5.55
CA PRO A 73 -5.96 12.34 4.83
C PRO A 73 -6.80 11.80 3.66
N GLU A 74 -7.60 12.69 3.04
CA GLU A 74 -8.37 12.37 1.83
C GLU A 74 -7.41 11.93 0.71
N VAL A 75 -7.82 10.93 -0.06
CA VAL A 75 -7.02 10.37 -1.15
C VAL A 75 -7.29 11.12 -2.45
N SER A 76 -6.23 11.60 -3.10
CA SER A 76 -6.31 12.14 -4.47
C SER A 76 -6.44 11.01 -5.48
N TYR A 77 -7.40 11.14 -6.37
CA TYR A 77 -7.63 10.19 -7.46
C TYR A 77 -8.25 10.87 -8.68
N SER A 78 -8.10 10.24 -9.82
CA SER A 78 -8.88 10.54 -11.03
C SER A 78 -9.67 9.31 -11.45
N MET A 79 -10.79 9.54 -12.15
CA MET A 79 -11.73 8.48 -12.48
C MET A 79 -12.24 8.66 -13.91
N GLN A 80 -12.22 7.57 -14.69
CA GLN A 80 -12.68 7.60 -16.09
C GLN A 80 -13.40 6.31 -16.45
N THR A 81 -14.55 6.44 -17.11
CA THR A 81 -15.33 5.30 -17.61
C THR A 81 -14.97 5.00 -19.05
N TYR A 82 -14.70 3.74 -19.35
CA TYR A 82 -14.40 3.22 -20.68
C TYR A 82 -15.49 2.24 -21.13
N GLN A 83 -15.89 2.35 -22.39
CA GLN A 83 -16.77 1.37 -23.03
C GLN A 83 -15.92 0.30 -23.71
N VAL A 84 -16.04 -0.94 -23.26
CA VAL A 84 -15.26 -2.09 -23.76
C VAL A 84 -16.22 -3.26 -23.98
N GLU A 85 -16.31 -3.77 -25.19
CA GLU A 85 -17.20 -4.88 -25.55
C GLU A 85 -18.68 -4.66 -25.15
N GLY A 86 -19.17 -3.40 -25.29
CA GLY A 86 -20.54 -3.02 -24.88
C GLY A 86 -20.77 -2.98 -23.36
N ARG A 87 -19.70 -2.98 -22.56
CA ARG A 87 -19.74 -2.90 -21.11
C ARG A 87 -18.91 -1.72 -20.60
N SER A 88 -19.36 -1.09 -19.53
CA SER A 88 -18.64 0.00 -18.89
C SER A 88 -17.60 -0.54 -17.92
N VAL A 89 -16.35 -0.14 -18.05
CA VAL A 89 -15.26 -0.38 -17.10
C VAL A 89 -14.86 0.96 -16.51
N LEU A 90 -14.82 1.05 -15.18
CA LEU A 90 -14.38 2.24 -14.47
C LEU A 90 -12.90 2.11 -14.12
N LEU A 91 -12.07 2.98 -14.62
CA LEU A 91 -10.67 3.12 -14.28
C LEU A 91 -10.52 4.22 -13.23
N VAL A 92 -10.03 3.88 -12.07
CA VAL A 92 -9.66 4.81 -11.00
C VAL A 92 -8.15 4.83 -10.88
N GLN A 93 -7.55 5.99 -11.04
CA GLN A 93 -6.12 6.19 -10.86
C GLN A 93 -5.88 6.91 -9.54
N ILE A 94 -5.06 6.34 -8.70
CA ILE A 94 -4.74 6.81 -7.36
C ILE A 94 -3.29 7.29 -7.35
N ASP A 95 -3.08 8.53 -6.91
CA ASP A 95 -1.75 9.10 -6.79
C ASP A 95 -1.08 8.64 -5.49
N GLU A 96 0.25 8.53 -5.53
CA GLU A 96 1.05 8.42 -4.31
C GLU A 96 0.86 9.69 -3.46
N SER A 97 0.66 9.53 -2.17
CA SER A 97 0.46 10.66 -1.27
C SER A 97 1.80 11.26 -0.82
N ASP A 98 1.91 12.58 -0.94
CA ASP A 98 3.01 13.35 -0.35
C ASP A 98 2.95 13.37 1.20
N ARG A 99 1.76 13.07 1.75
CA ARG A 99 1.51 13.05 3.20
C ARG A 99 1.18 11.63 3.65
N LYS A 100 2.18 10.90 4.07
CA LYS A 100 2.05 9.55 4.63
C LYS A 100 2.15 9.60 6.16
N PRO A 101 1.42 8.74 6.89
CA PRO A 101 0.56 7.67 6.38
C PRO A 101 -0.86 8.12 6.04
N VAL A 102 -1.43 7.57 4.99
CA VAL A 102 -2.87 7.61 4.70
C VAL A 102 -3.54 6.44 5.41
N TYR A 103 -4.49 6.75 6.27
CA TYR A 103 -5.25 5.74 7.01
C TYR A 103 -6.58 5.43 6.34
N ALA A 104 -7.02 4.19 6.42
CA ALA A 104 -8.38 3.77 6.07
C ALA A 104 -9.15 3.33 7.32
N LYS A 105 -10.43 3.71 7.40
CA LYS A 105 -11.33 3.35 8.48
C LYS A 105 -11.87 1.94 8.25
N ASP A 106 -11.66 1.04 9.21
CA ASP A 106 -12.17 -0.33 9.17
C ASP A 106 -13.66 -0.41 9.62
N GLU A 107 -14.19 -1.62 9.64
CA GLU A 107 -15.57 -1.89 10.05
C GLU A 107 -15.84 -1.58 11.54
N ALA A 108 -14.80 -1.68 12.38
CA ALA A 108 -14.87 -1.33 13.80
C ALA A 108 -14.70 0.17 14.05
N GLY A 109 -14.52 0.98 13.00
CA GLY A 109 -14.31 2.42 13.10
C GLY A 109 -12.87 2.84 13.41
N LYS A 110 -11.93 1.90 13.42
CA LYS A 110 -10.51 2.15 13.67
C LYS A 110 -9.80 2.56 12.39
N TYR A 111 -8.92 3.54 12.48
CA TYR A 111 -8.07 3.99 11.38
C TYR A 111 -6.78 3.20 11.34
N LEU A 112 -6.52 2.52 10.22
CA LEU A 112 -5.37 1.67 9.98
C LEU A 112 -4.72 2.05 8.66
N ALA A 113 -3.39 2.08 8.60
CA ALA A 113 -2.64 2.33 7.37
C ALA A 113 -2.28 1.01 6.69
N TYR A 114 -2.34 1.00 5.37
CA TYR A 114 -2.04 -0.16 4.54
C TYR A 114 -0.95 0.16 3.54
N LEU A 115 -0.22 -0.88 3.13
CA LEU A 115 0.81 -0.89 2.08
C LEU A 115 0.39 -1.83 0.98
N ARG A 116 0.69 -1.50 -0.26
CA ARG A 116 0.59 -2.44 -1.38
C ARG A 116 1.91 -3.16 -1.55
N ILE A 117 1.91 -4.48 -1.44
CA ILE A 117 3.08 -5.31 -1.71
C ILE A 117 2.67 -6.38 -2.71
N LYS A 118 3.18 -6.26 -3.92
CA LYS A 118 2.75 -7.03 -5.09
C LYS A 118 1.26 -6.78 -5.37
N ASP A 119 0.41 -7.78 -5.17
CA ASP A 119 -1.04 -7.78 -5.36
C ASP A 119 -1.85 -7.79 -4.05
N GLU A 120 -1.17 -7.62 -2.89
CA GLU A 120 -1.81 -7.67 -1.57
C GLU A 120 -1.79 -6.32 -0.84
N ASN A 121 -2.87 -6.02 -0.13
CA ASN A 121 -2.96 -4.89 0.79
C ASN A 121 -2.58 -5.35 2.20
N ILE A 122 -1.39 -4.98 2.68
CA ILE A 122 -0.82 -5.40 3.96
C ILE A 122 -0.92 -4.28 4.98
N LEU A 123 -1.25 -4.62 6.22
CA LEU A 123 -1.27 -3.65 7.32
C LEU A 123 0.13 -3.11 7.59
N ALA A 124 0.26 -1.78 7.64
CA ALA A 124 1.51 -1.13 7.99
C ALA A 124 1.93 -1.48 9.42
N THR A 125 3.19 -1.86 9.58
CA THR A 125 3.76 -2.14 10.91
C THR A 125 4.10 -0.85 11.65
N PRO A 126 4.29 -0.88 12.98
CA PRO A 126 4.77 0.29 13.74
C PRO A 126 6.08 0.87 13.18
N VAL A 127 6.93 0.04 12.57
CA VAL A 127 8.17 0.51 11.93
C VAL A 127 7.87 1.39 10.72
N HIS A 128 6.95 0.97 9.83
CA HIS A 128 6.54 1.79 8.68
C HIS A 128 5.95 3.13 9.13
N LEU A 129 5.08 3.11 10.15
CA LEU A 129 4.48 4.33 10.69
C LEU A 129 5.54 5.30 11.22
N ARG A 130 6.54 4.79 11.93
CA ARG A 130 7.64 5.60 12.45
C ARG A 130 8.51 6.19 11.32
N ILE A 131 8.83 5.42 10.29
CA ILE A 131 9.58 5.91 9.12
C ILE A 131 8.85 7.08 8.46
N TRP A 132 7.55 6.96 8.22
CA TRP A 132 6.77 8.05 7.62
C TRP A 132 6.70 9.29 8.51
N GLN A 133 6.53 9.14 9.83
CA GLN A 133 6.54 10.25 10.77
C GLN A 133 7.90 10.97 10.81
N GLN A 134 8.99 10.24 10.68
CA GLN A 134 10.34 10.80 10.67
C GLN A 134 10.69 11.47 9.33
N SER A 135 10.18 10.98 8.20
CA SER A 135 10.44 11.59 6.89
C SER A 135 9.83 13.00 6.75
N GLU A 136 8.80 13.34 7.53
CA GLU A 136 8.24 14.70 7.60
C GLU A 136 9.05 15.64 8.50
N SER A 137 10.02 15.13 9.26
CA SER A 137 10.84 15.98 10.15
C SER A 137 11.85 16.79 9.33
N PRO A 138 11.82 18.13 9.38
CA PRO A 138 12.76 18.98 8.65
C PRO A 138 14.19 18.90 9.20
N LYS A 139 14.37 18.29 10.36
CA LYS A 139 15.67 18.00 10.97
C LYS A 139 15.87 16.48 10.87
N GLY A 140 16.65 16.03 9.90
CA GLY A 140 17.12 14.65 9.86
C GLY A 140 17.80 14.29 11.19
N GLU A 141 17.62 13.06 11.67
CA GLU A 141 18.40 12.55 12.79
C GLU A 141 19.73 12.00 12.25
N LEU A 142 20.82 12.44 12.88
CA LEU A 142 22.13 11.85 12.61
C LEU A 142 22.12 10.44 13.20
N MET A 143 22.07 9.43 12.35
CA MET A 143 22.19 8.04 12.78
C MET A 143 23.65 7.60 12.68
N GLU A 144 24.25 7.26 13.80
CA GLU A 144 25.52 6.58 13.83
C GLU A 144 25.27 5.08 13.62
N TYR A 145 25.79 4.54 12.53
CA TYR A 145 25.68 3.10 12.24
C TYR A 145 26.83 2.37 12.93
N THR A 146 26.50 1.36 13.69
CA THR A 146 27.46 0.35 14.14
C THR A 146 27.87 -0.54 12.99
N GLU A 147 28.99 -1.25 13.09
CA GLU A 147 29.44 -2.23 12.07
C GLU A 147 28.35 -3.27 11.72
N ARG A 148 27.48 -3.59 12.67
CA ARG A 148 26.37 -4.54 12.50
C ARG A 148 25.25 -3.95 11.64
N GLU A 149 24.92 -2.69 11.85
CA GLU A 149 23.91 -1.98 11.08
C GLU A 149 24.41 -1.72 9.66
N GLN A 150 25.68 -1.36 9.51
CA GLN A 150 26.31 -1.24 8.21
C GLN A 150 26.26 -2.57 7.45
N LEU A 151 26.65 -3.68 8.07
CA LEU A 151 26.53 -5.01 7.47
C LEU A 151 25.10 -5.35 7.04
N LEU A 152 24.10 -4.96 7.83
CA LEU A 152 22.69 -5.16 7.47
C LEU A 152 22.32 -4.40 6.20
N LEU A 153 22.75 -3.13 6.09
CA LEU A 153 22.49 -2.30 4.91
C LEU A 153 23.18 -2.87 3.68
N ASP A 154 24.46 -3.24 3.78
CA ASP A 154 25.22 -3.84 2.68
C ASP A 154 24.57 -5.15 2.19
N LEU A 155 24.04 -5.95 3.11
CA LEU A 155 23.33 -7.18 2.77
C LEU A 155 21.96 -6.92 2.12
N LEU A 156 21.26 -5.85 2.50
CA LEU A 156 19.99 -5.45 1.91
C LEU A 156 20.17 -4.84 0.51
N GLU A 157 21.28 -4.14 0.26
CA GLU A 157 21.63 -3.67 -1.10
C GLU A 157 21.85 -4.81 -2.09
N GLN A 158 22.37 -5.95 -1.60
CA GLN A 158 22.64 -7.12 -2.41
C GLN A 158 21.45 -8.09 -2.52
N ASN A 159 20.41 -7.93 -1.70
CA ASN A 159 19.28 -8.83 -1.64
C ASN A 159 18.00 -8.05 -1.39
N ASP A 160 16.99 -8.19 -2.24
CA ASP A 160 15.67 -7.57 -2.09
C ASP A 160 14.99 -7.90 -0.76
N ARG A 161 15.34 -9.05 -0.18
CA ARG A 161 14.79 -9.52 1.11
C ARG A 161 15.83 -10.26 1.92
N LEU A 162 15.88 -9.95 3.19
CA LEU A 162 16.74 -10.62 4.16
C LEU A 162 15.91 -11.10 5.37
N SER A 163 15.88 -12.41 5.61
CA SER A 163 15.22 -12.92 6.82
C SER A 163 16.09 -12.67 8.04
N LEU A 164 15.45 -12.46 9.21
CA LEU A 164 16.14 -12.28 10.49
C LEU A 164 17.12 -13.42 10.77
N ASN A 165 16.74 -14.67 10.50
CA ASN A 165 17.59 -15.83 10.72
C ASN A 165 18.83 -15.83 9.78
N ARG A 166 18.69 -15.38 8.54
CA ARG A 166 19.79 -15.27 7.59
C ARG A 166 20.75 -14.16 8.03
N TYR A 167 20.22 -13.00 8.44
CA TYR A 167 21.03 -11.92 8.99
C TYR A 167 21.80 -12.34 10.23
N CYS A 168 21.14 -12.94 11.23
CA CYS A 168 21.79 -13.43 12.45
C CYS A 168 22.96 -14.37 12.14
N ARG A 169 22.81 -15.24 11.12
CA ARG A 169 23.85 -16.17 10.70
C ARG A 169 25.05 -15.46 10.08
N LEU A 170 24.80 -14.50 9.18
CA LEU A 170 25.85 -13.76 8.48
C LEU A 170 26.58 -12.78 9.41
N ALA A 171 25.85 -12.17 10.33
CA ALA A 171 26.41 -11.25 11.33
C ALA A 171 26.99 -11.94 12.57
N HIS A 172 26.97 -13.29 12.62
CA HIS A 172 27.39 -14.09 13.79
C HIS A 172 26.69 -13.67 15.10
N LEU A 173 25.41 -13.31 15.01
CA LEU A 173 24.61 -12.86 16.14
C LEU A 173 23.59 -13.93 16.57
N SER A 174 23.36 -14.05 17.88
CA SER A 174 22.20 -14.80 18.35
C SER A 174 20.93 -13.96 18.15
N ARG A 175 19.82 -14.63 17.81
CA ARG A 175 18.50 -13.97 17.67
C ARG A 175 18.11 -13.20 18.94
N ARG A 176 18.49 -13.73 20.12
CA ARG A 176 18.25 -13.10 21.41
C ARG A 176 19.03 -11.78 21.54
N CYS A 177 20.29 -11.78 21.15
CA CYS A 177 21.13 -10.59 21.17
C CYS A 177 20.54 -9.46 20.31
N LEU A 178 20.04 -9.80 19.12
CA LEU A 178 19.46 -8.83 18.20
C LEU A 178 18.14 -8.21 18.72
N LEU A 179 17.31 -9.00 19.39
CA LEU A 179 15.99 -8.56 19.86
C LEU A 179 16.06 -7.78 21.20
N TYR A 180 17.09 -8.02 22.02
CA TYR A 180 17.19 -7.45 23.37
C TYR A 180 18.27 -6.37 23.52
N THR A 181 19.12 -6.16 22.52
CA THR A 181 20.15 -5.12 22.54
C THR A 181 19.81 -3.89 21.69
N SER A 182 18.63 -3.84 21.03
CA SER A 182 18.13 -2.59 20.52
C SER A 182 17.88 -1.65 21.69
N PRO A 183 18.42 -0.41 21.66
CA PRO A 183 18.14 0.56 22.69
C PRO A 183 16.63 0.75 22.78
N SER A 184 16.07 0.52 23.98
CA SER A 184 14.70 0.92 24.27
C SER A 184 14.55 2.41 23.96
N PRO A 185 13.50 2.86 23.29
CA PRO A 185 13.24 4.29 23.20
C PRO A 185 13.24 4.83 24.64
N ARG A 186 14.12 5.77 24.94
CA ARG A 186 14.08 6.45 26.22
C ARG A 186 12.78 7.23 26.29
N ASP A 187 12.10 7.08 27.41
CA ASP A 187 10.91 7.82 27.80
C ASP A 187 11.08 9.33 27.62
#